data_85de018ced6b355023c87de0f81a9def
#
_entry.id   85de018ced6b355023c87de0f81a9def
#
_cell.length_a   1.000
_cell.length_b   1.000
_cell.length_c   1.000
_cell.angle_alpha   90.00
_cell.angle_beta   90.00
_cell.angle_gamma   90.00
#
_symmetry.space_group_name_H-M   'P 1'
#
loop_
_entity.id
_entity.type
_entity.pdbx_description
1 polymer ?
#
loop_
_entity_poly.entity_id
_entity_poly.type
_entity_poly.pdbx_seq_one_letter_code
_entity_poly.pdbx_strand_id
1 'polypeptide(L)'
;MSIRTSVLKEVTLELAEQALKDIISPDEQKVITPDYIISVVAEHYHVTVADLCGNKRSSKIVMPRQIAMYLCRDIIDTSLKTIGKNLGDRDHTTVMHGIEKIENELKTNDNLKNSIDTLRKKINPQG
;
A
#
# COMPACT_ATOMS: atom_id res chain seq x y z
N MET A 1 2.95 -26.03 42.77
CA MET A 1 2.94 -25.88 42.39
C MET A 1 2.87 -25.82 41.80
N SER A 2 2.91 -25.80 41.62
CA SER A 2 2.85 -25.66 40.88
C SER A 2 2.87 -25.23 40.39
N ILE A 3 2.90 -24.85 40.38
CA ILE A 3 2.84 -24.44 39.83
C ILE A 3 3.17 -24.22 39.16
N ARG A 4 3.39 -24.21 39.11
CA ARG A 4 3.76 -23.94 38.31
C ARG A 4 3.54 -23.96 37.47
N THR A 5 3.59 -24.05 37.43
CA THR A 5 3.28 -24.37 36.45
C THR A 5 2.52 -23.68 35.84
N SER A 6 1.84 -23.43 36.33
CA SER A 6 0.92 -22.74 35.75
C SER A 6 1.43 -21.57 35.38
N VAL A 7 1.97 -21.14 36.16
CA VAL A 7 2.50 -20.06 35.85
C VAL A 7 3.04 -20.04 34.62
N LEU A 8 3.69 -20.81 34.38
CA LEU A 8 4.26 -20.74 33.25
C LEU A 8 3.43 -20.77 32.25
N LYS A 9 2.48 -21.16 32.36
CA LYS A 9 1.76 -21.25 31.39
C LYS A 9 1.20 -20.08 31.04
N GLU A 10 0.94 -19.24 31.79
CA GLU A 10 0.35 -18.14 31.43
C GLU A 10 1.13 -17.31 30.62
N VAL A 11 2.23 -17.18 30.87
CA VAL A 11 3.05 -16.38 30.07
C VAL A 11 3.05 -16.89 28.72
N THR A 12 3.04 -18.12 28.60
CA THR A 12 3.07 -18.69 27.34
C THR A 12 1.86 -18.35 26.59
N LEU A 13 0.79 -18.15 27.25
CA LEU A 13 -0.38 -17.86 26.61
C LEU A 13 -0.31 -16.61 25.89
N GLU A 14 0.23 -15.62 26.42
CA GLU A 14 0.33 -14.40 25.75
C GLU A 14 1.13 -14.49 24.53
N LEU A 15 2.21 -15.17 24.57
CA LEU A 15 3.00 -15.33 23.40
C LEU A 15 2.24 -16.06 22.35
N ALA A 16 1.52 -17.00 22.76
CA ALA A 16 0.76 -17.78 21.81
C ALA A 16 -0.27 -16.95 21.13
N GLU A 17 -0.84 -16.03 21.81
CA GLU A 17 -1.82 -15.22 21.21
C GLU A 17 -1.29 -14.43 20.10
N GLN A 18 -0.15 -13.85 20.24
CA GLN A 18 0.40 -13.11 19.19
C GLN A 18 0.74 -13.97 18.05
N ALA A 19 1.27 -15.10 18.31
CA ALA A 19 1.61 -16.00 17.23
C ALA A 19 0.37 -16.41 16.48
N LEU A 20 -0.69 -16.62 17.18
CA LEU A 20 -1.89 -17.05 16.54
C LEU A 20 -2.42 -15.99 15.62
N LYS A 21 -2.32 -14.79 16.01
CA LYS A 21 -2.77 -13.78 15.16
C LYS A 21 -2.05 -13.83 13.89
N ASP A 22 -0.76 -13.96 13.93
CA ASP A 22 0.00 -14.01 12.72
C ASP A 22 -0.37 -15.20 11.89
N ILE A 23 -0.60 -16.30 12.50
CA ILE A 23 -0.91 -17.48 11.77
C ILE A 23 -2.27 -17.42 11.14
N ILE A 24 -3.20 -16.94 11.84
CA ILE A 24 -4.52 -16.93 11.33
C ILE A 24 -4.69 -16.05 10.18
N SER A 25 -4.13 -14.94 10.25
CA SER A 25 -4.33 -14.06 9.23
C SER A 25 -3.71 -14.19 7.95
N PRO A 26 -2.65 -14.81 7.82
CA PRO A 26 -1.93 -14.75 6.58
C PRO A 26 -2.81 -14.94 5.41
N ASP A 27 -3.64 -15.78 5.47
CA ASP A 27 -4.36 -16.04 4.37
C ASP A 27 -5.43 -15.20 4.20
N GLU A 28 -5.99 -14.75 5.11
CA GLU A 28 -7.08 -14.18 4.92
C GLU A 28 -6.93 -12.98 4.79
N GLN A 29 -6.15 -12.52 5.04
CA GLN A 29 -6.20 -11.44 5.04
C GLN A 29 -5.49 -10.46 4.99
N LYS A 30 -4.81 -10.26 4.39
CA LYS A 30 -4.18 -9.24 4.10
C LYS A 30 -5.06 -8.29 3.56
N VAL A 31 -5.59 -7.45 4.21
CA VAL A 31 -6.41 -6.40 3.70
C VAL A 31 -5.49 -5.36 3.10
N ILE A 32 -5.62 -5.13 1.84
CA ILE A 32 -4.82 -4.12 1.18
C ILE A 32 -5.54 -2.79 1.27
N THR A 33 -4.88 -1.79 1.82
CA THR A 33 -5.48 -0.47 2.01
C THR A 33 -4.76 0.56 1.16
N PRO A 34 -5.36 1.72 0.92
CA PRO A 34 -4.66 2.77 0.19
C PRO A 34 -3.38 3.19 0.88
N ASP A 35 -3.36 3.24 2.21
CA ASP A 35 -2.16 3.59 2.95
C ASP A 35 -1.05 2.61 2.70
N TYR A 36 -1.37 1.34 2.64
CA TYR A 36 -0.37 0.31 2.38
C TYR A 36 0.20 0.47 0.98
N ILE A 37 -0.65 0.70 0.00
CA ILE A 37 -0.21 0.88 -1.38
C ILE A 37 0.70 2.10 -1.47
N ILE A 38 0.33 3.20 -0.84
CA ILE A 38 1.12 4.41 -0.87
C ILE A 38 2.48 4.16 -0.23
N SER A 39 2.53 3.40 0.86
CA SER A 39 3.79 3.13 1.51
C SER A 39 4.71 2.25 0.66
N VAL A 40 4.14 1.29 -0.06
CA VAL A 40 4.93 0.43 -0.93
C VAL A 40 5.51 1.23 -2.08
N VAL A 41 4.70 2.12 -2.66
CA VAL A 41 5.17 2.96 -3.76
C VAL A 41 6.27 3.90 -3.26
N ALA A 42 6.09 4.48 -2.09
CA ALA A 42 7.09 5.38 -1.54
C ALA A 42 8.41 4.67 -1.34
N GLU A 43 8.35 3.47 -0.82
CA GLU A 43 9.55 2.72 -0.59
C GLU A 43 10.24 2.33 -1.89
N HIS A 44 9.46 1.93 -2.87
CA HIS A 44 10.01 1.52 -4.17
C HIS A 44 10.77 2.66 -4.84
N TYR A 45 10.26 3.87 -4.74
CA TYR A 45 10.87 5.03 -5.39
C TYR A 45 11.76 5.83 -4.44
N HIS A 46 11.98 5.33 -3.22
CA HIS A 46 12.87 5.98 -2.26
C HIS A 46 12.43 7.41 -1.91
N VAL A 47 11.14 7.58 -1.76
CA VAL A 47 10.59 8.85 -1.31
C VAL A 47 9.77 8.56 -0.06
N THR A 48 9.35 9.59 0.64
CA THR A 48 8.56 9.37 1.85
C THR A 48 7.09 9.48 1.55
N VAL A 49 6.28 8.89 2.41
CA VAL A 49 4.84 9.03 2.28
C VAL A 49 4.48 10.51 2.42
N ALA A 50 5.17 11.23 3.30
CA ALA A 50 4.92 12.66 3.47
C ALA A 50 5.16 13.42 2.16
N ASP A 51 6.17 13.03 1.40
CA ASP A 51 6.43 13.66 0.11
C ASP A 51 5.28 13.42 -0.85
N LEU A 52 4.76 12.20 -0.86
CA LEU A 52 3.66 11.88 -1.77
C LEU A 52 2.40 12.63 -1.39
N CYS A 53 2.21 12.87 -0.10
CA CYS A 53 1.02 13.59 0.35
C CYS A 53 1.19 15.09 0.38
N GLY A 54 2.38 15.57 0.10
CA GLY A 54 2.66 17.00 0.17
C GLY A 54 2.43 17.72 -1.14
N ASN A 55 2.97 18.92 -1.23
CA ASN A 55 2.75 19.75 -2.40
C ASN A 55 3.90 19.80 -3.38
N LYS A 56 4.87 18.95 -3.21
CA LYS A 56 6.03 18.96 -4.10
C LYS A 56 5.63 18.61 -5.51
N ARG A 57 6.23 19.30 -6.45
CA ARG A 57 5.91 19.09 -7.85
C ARG A 57 7.06 18.53 -8.67
N SER A 58 8.14 18.14 -8.02
CA SER A 58 9.25 17.51 -8.73
C SER A 58 8.77 16.21 -9.36
N SER A 59 9.23 15.88 -10.53
CA SER A 59 8.82 14.65 -11.19
C SER A 59 9.19 13.44 -10.38
N LYS A 60 10.22 13.54 -9.54
CA LYS A 60 10.59 12.43 -8.69
C LYS A 60 9.52 12.13 -7.67
N ILE A 61 8.64 13.07 -7.40
CA ILE A 61 7.57 12.91 -6.43
C ILE A 61 6.23 12.75 -7.14
N VAL A 62 6.04 13.52 -8.21
CA VAL A 62 4.74 13.50 -8.90
C VAL A 62 4.47 12.15 -9.56
N MET A 63 5.48 11.58 -10.20
CA MET A 63 5.28 10.30 -10.89
C MET A 63 4.92 9.20 -9.89
N PRO A 64 5.66 9.01 -8.79
CA PRO A 64 5.26 8.01 -7.81
C PRO A 64 3.88 8.29 -7.22
N ARG A 65 3.54 9.57 -7.04
CA ARG A 65 2.23 9.92 -6.51
C ARG A 65 1.13 9.45 -7.45
N GLN A 66 1.31 9.68 -8.74
CA GLN A 66 0.32 9.27 -9.72
C GLN A 66 0.25 7.75 -9.84
N ILE A 67 1.38 7.09 -9.71
CA ILE A 67 1.41 5.62 -9.72
C ILE A 67 0.62 5.09 -8.51
N ALA A 68 0.76 5.73 -7.35
CA ALA A 68 0.00 5.31 -6.18
C ALA A 68 -1.49 5.49 -6.44
N MET A 69 -1.90 6.58 -7.07
CA MET A 69 -3.30 6.80 -7.41
C MET A 69 -3.81 5.68 -8.32
N TYR A 70 -3.03 5.36 -9.34
CA TYR A 70 -3.41 4.34 -10.30
C TYR A 70 -3.54 2.98 -9.61
N LEU A 71 -2.58 2.62 -8.77
CA LEU A 71 -2.60 1.32 -8.13
C LEU A 71 -3.73 1.18 -7.12
N CYS A 72 -4.04 2.25 -6.40
CA CYS A 72 -5.17 2.20 -5.49
C CYS A 72 -6.46 1.92 -6.24
N ARG A 73 -6.61 2.53 -7.40
CA ARG A 73 -7.81 2.31 -8.19
C ARG A 73 -7.80 0.92 -8.82
N ASP A 74 -6.66 0.50 -9.31
CA ASP A 74 -6.54 -0.76 -10.04
C ASP A 74 -6.62 -1.98 -9.13
N ILE A 75 -5.98 -1.94 -7.99
CA ILE A 75 -5.91 -3.11 -7.14
C ILE A 75 -7.11 -3.24 -6.21
N ILE A 76 -7.52 -2.15 -5.58
CA ILE A 76 -8.61 -2.23 -4.61
C ILE A 76 -9.84 -1.42 -5.01
N ASP A 77 -9.84 -0.88 -6.19
CA ASP A 77 -11.01 -0.17 -6.72
C ASP A 77 -11.55 0.88 -5.75
N THR A 78 -10.65 1.60 -5.10
CA THR A 78 -11.03 2.61 -4.15
C THR A 78 -11.57 3.84 -4.87
N SER A 79 -12.52 4.52 -4.28
CA SER A 79 -13.10 5.70 -4.92
C SER A 79 -12.06 6.80 -5.06
N LEU A 80 -12.23 7.63 -6.06
CA LEU A 80 -11.29 8.73 -6.31
C LEU A 80 -11.22 9.66 -5.12
N LYS A 81 -12.33 9.86 -4.46
CA LYS A 81 -12.36 10.72 -3.30
C LYS A 81 -11.52 10.17 -2.16
N THR A 82 -11.61 8.87 -1.92
CA THR A 82 -10.83 8.24 -0.87
C THR A 82 -9.35 8.27 -1.21
N ILE A 83 -9.01 8.02 -2.47
CA ILE A 83 -7.62 8.09 -2.89
C ILE A 83 -7.07 9.48 -2.63
N GLY A 84 -7.82 10.50 -3.01
CA GLY A 84 -7.37 11.88 -2.81
C GLY A 84 -7.18 12.20 -1.34
N LYS A 85 -8.07 11.68 -0.51
CA LYS A 85 -7.96 11.93 0.90
C LYS A 85 -6.70 11.32 1.48
N ASN A 86 -6.31 10.17 1.03
CA ASN A 86 -5.13 9.50 1.53
C ASN A 86 -3.84 10.08 0.95
N LEU A 87 -3.95 10.92 -0.05
CA LEU A 87 -2.77 11.57 -0.64
C LEU A 87 -2.79 13.06 -0.41
N GLY A 88 -3.13 13.48 0.80
CA GLY A 88 -3.05 14.89 1.16
C GLY A 88 -4.27 15.69 0.79
N ASP A 89 -5.42 15.08 0.80
CA ASP A 89 -6.68 15.76 0.51
C ASP A 89 -6.71 16.36 -0.89
N ARG A 90 -6.32 15.58 -1.86
CA ARG A 90 -6.39 16.03 -3.22
C ARG A 90 -7.78 15.86 -3.78
N ASP A 91 -8.14 16.75 -4.68
CA ASP A 91 -9.43 16.73 -5.32
C ASP A 91 -9.57 15.49 -6.19
N HIS A 92 -10.78 14.96 -6.29
CA HIS A 92 -11.01 13.76 -7.09
C HIS A 92 -10.65 13.95 -8.56
N THR A 93 -10.77 15.18 -9.06
CA THR A 93 -10.42 15.46 -10.45
C THR A 93 -8.92 15.33 -10.63
N THR A 94 -8.13 15.79 -9.65
CA THR A 94 -6.69 15.64 -9.70
C THR A 94 -6.30 14.18 -9.70
N VAL A 95 -6.98 13.37 -8.90
CA VAL A 95 -6.71 11.95 -8.84
C VAL A 95 -7.04 11.31 -10.19
N MET A 96 -8.17 11.65 -10.77
CA MET A 96 -8.59 11.11 -12.03
C MET A 96 -7.57 11.41 -13.12
N HIS A 97 -7.09 12.65 -13.16
CA HIS A 97 -6.10 13.04 -14.18
C HIS A 97 -4.78 12.30 -13.96
N GLY A 98 -4.40 12.07 -12.71
CA GLY A 98 -3.18 11.32 -12.43
C GLY A 98 -3.29 9.89 -12.90
N ILE A 99 -4.44 9.27 -12.67
CA ILE A 99 -4.67 7.90 -13.11
C ILE A 99 -4.65 7.82 -14.62
N GLU A 100 -5.33 8.76 -15.29
CA GLU A 100 -5.36 8.76 -16.74
C GLU A 100 -3.99 8.93 -17.33
N LYS A 101 -3.17 9.75 -16.70
CA LYS A 101 -1.83 9.98 -17.20
C LYS A 101 -1.02 8.68 -17.16
N ILE A 102 -1.13 7.93 -16.06
CA ILE A 102 -0.42 6.67 -15.94
C ILE A 102 -0.97 5.66 -16.95
N GLU A 103 -2.28 5.61 -17.12
CA GLU A 103 -2.87 4.70 -18.09
C GLU A 103 -2.35 4.98 -19.50
N ASN A 104 -2.26 6.23 -19.85
CA ASN A 104 -1.77 6.60 -21.17
C ASN A 104 -0.30 6.29 -21.33
N GLU A 105 0.49 6.52 -20.30
CA GLU A 105 1.91 6.23 -20.38
C GLU A 105 2.15 4.74 -20.49
N LEU A 106 1.33 3.92 -19.87
CA LEU A 106 1.51 2.49 -19.94
C LEU A 106 1.37 1.93 -21.34
N LYS A 107 0.71 2.66 -22.21
CA LYS A 107 0.51 2.18 -23.58
C LYS A 107 1.81 2.17 -24.36
N THR A 108 2.74 3.05 -24.00
CA THR A 108 3.97 3.16 -24.78
C THR A 108 5.24 3.07 -23.96
N ASN A 109 5.14 3.01 -22.64
CA ASN A 109 6.32 3.02 -21.79
C ASN A 109 6.50 1.68 -21.10
N ASP A 110 7.37 0.85 -21.66
CA ASP A 110 7.59 -0.48 -21.13
C ASP A 110 8.26 -0.45 -19.77
N ASN A 111 9.10 0.52 -19.53
CA ASN A 111 9.75 0.62 -18.23
C ASN A 111 8.74 0.90 -17.14
N LEU A 112 7.78 1.75 -17.43
CA LEU A 112 6.73 2.05 -16.47
C LEU A 112 5.88 0.81 -16.23
N LYS A 113 5.59 0.07 -17.29
CA LYS A 113 4.79 -1.14 -17.16
C LYS A 113 5.50 -2.14 -16.26
N ASN A 114 6.81 -2.30 -16.43
CA ASN A 114 7.56 -3.22 -15.62
C ASN A 114 7.59 -2.78 -14.16
N SER A 115 7.69 -1.48 -13.91
CA SER A 115 7.68 -0.96 -12.56
C SER A 115 6.34 -1.21 -11.89
N ILE A 116 5.27 -1.00 -12.63
CA ILE A 116 3.93 -1.23 -12.09
C ILE A 116 3.69 -2.70 -11.81
N ASP A 117 4.16 -3.57 -12.69
CA ASP A 117 4.03 -5.01 -12.46
C ASP A 117 4.79 -5.42 -11.21
N THR A 118 5.97 -4.87 -11.01
CA THR A 118 6.76 -5.17 -9.82
C THR A 118 6.03 -4.68 -8.57
N LEU A 119 5.45 -3.49 -8.64
CA LEU A 119 4.72 -2.95 -7.51
C LEU A 119 3.49 -3.77 -7.19
N ARG A 120 2.78 -4.23 -8.21
CA ARG A 120 1.62 -5.09 -7.97
C ARG A 120 2.01 -6.35 -7.23
N LYS A 121 3.12 -6.94 -7.58
CA LYS A 121 3.59 -8.14 -6.91
C LYS A 121 4.01 -7.88 -5.48
N LYS A 122 4.57 -6.71 -5.22
CA LYS A 122 4.94 -6.36 -3.87
C LYS A 122 3.72 -6.12 -3.00
N ILE A 123 2.70 -5.51 -3.56
CA ILE A 123 1.50 -5.17 -2.82
C ILE A 123 0.64 -6.41 -2.61
N ASN A 124 0.51 -7.21 -3.64
CA ASN A 124 -0.34 -8.40 -3.55
C ASN A 124 0.38 -9.59 -4.16
N PRO A 125 1.27 -10.22 -3.42
CA PRO A 125 2.05 -11.33 -3.96
C PRO A 125 1.21 -12.52 -4.40
N GLN A 126 0.00 -12.59 -3.88
CA GLN A 126 -0.80 -13.69 -4.23
C GLN A 126 -1.70 -13.42 -5.36
N GLY A 127 -1.86 -12.25 -5.74
CA GLY A 127 -2.77 -11.87 -6.81
C GLY A 127 -2.16 -11.84 -8.15
#